data_b1bfc90dbfd893439ae76c750caecb8e
#
_entry.id   b1bfc90dbfd893439ae76c750caecb8e
#
_cell.length_a   1.000
_cell.length_b   1.000
_cell.length_c   1.000
_cell.angle_alpha   90.00
_cell.angle_beta   90.00
_cell.angle_gamma   90.00
#
_symmetry.space_group_name_H-M   'P 1'
#
loop_
_entity.id
_entity.type
_entity.pdbx_description
1 polymer ?
#
loop_
_entity_poly.entity_id
_entity_poly.type
_entity_poly.pdbx_seq_one_letter_code
_entity_poly.pdbx_strand_id
1 'polypeptide(L)'
;MIEFEKGKILIDKKQMIMRNRIILVLSLMAMVCIGLNAQNKVVRRGQVGDNLSSKVSVSEKKQSFSPGIGVDLGLTSGTLWADRNIGASSEVDKGGEFVWGDPTGTNKRVQAPKKMFHISGTSYDIAKTKWGVNWQLPTLEMAKELVRECTIRKETRNGVLGYVVTGPNGNSIFFPMSSRYSDRFDGNKYSFYWLGDSNDWGARLLDVSESIYFDAHFNNWARTFRFMIRPVKSK
;
A
#
# COMPACT_ATOMS: atom_id res chain seq x y z
N MET A 1 -24.54 36.03 -5.40
CA MET A 1 -23.12 36.45 -5.43
C MET A 1 -22.41 36.22 -4.09
N ILE A 2 -22.98 36.56 -2.95
CA ILE A 2 -22.35 36.45 -1.61
C ILE A 2 -22.16 35.00 -1.13
N GLU A 3 -23.03 34.05 -1.47
CA GLU A 3 -22.90 32.65 -1.09
C GLU A 3 -21.79 31.91 -1.85
N PHE A 4 -21.55 32.29 -3.10
CA PHE A 4 -20.48 31.70 -3.92
C PHE A 4 -19.07 32.07 -3.41
N GLU A 5 -18.91 33.31 -2.92
CA GLU A 5 -17.65 33.73 -2.28
C GLU A 5 -17.40 33.06 -0.93
N LYS A 6 -18.43 32.84 -0.11
CA LYS A 6 -18.30 32.11 1.16
C LYS A 6 -17.87 30.67 0.96
N GLY A 7 -18.41 29.99 -0.08
CA GLY A 7 -17.99 28.63 -0.45
C GLY A 7 -16.52 28.56 -0.87
N LYS A 8 -16.06 29.52 -1.67
CA LYS A 8 -14.67 29.59 -2.15
C LYS A 8 -13.68 29.83 -1.01
N ILE A 9 -14.00 30.75 -0.07
CA ILE A 9 -13.18 31.02 1.12
C ILE A 9 -13.11 29.80 2.05
N LEU A 10 -14.19 29.02 2.16
CA LEU A 10 -14.22 27.82 2.99
C LEU A 10 -13.37 26.70 2.40
N ILE A 11 -13.37 26.55 1.07
CA ILE A 11 -12.52 25.59 0.35
C ILE A 11 -11.05 25.96 0.50
N ASP A 12 -10.70 27.24 0.32
CA ASP A 12 -9.32 27.71 0.48
C ASP A 12 -8.79 27.53 1.92
N LYS A 13 -9.62 27.80 2.94
CA LYS A 13 -9.26 27.52 4.34
C LYS A 13 -9.02 26.04 4.59
N LYS A 14 -9.85 25.14 4.06
CA LYS A 14 -9.67 23.68 4.20
C LYS A 14 -8.41 23.20 3.48
N GLN A 15 -8.11 23.70 2.29
CA GLN A 15 -6.87 23.38 1.57
C GLN A 15 -5.63 23.89 2.31
N MET A 16 -5.69 25.08 2.90
CA MET A 16 -4.60 25.63 3.70
C MET A 16 -4.35 24.82 4.97
N ILE A 17 -5.39 24.35 5.65
CA ILE A 17 -5.28 23.47 6.84
C ILE A 17 -4.66 22.12 6.45
N MET A 18 -5.06 21.54 5.32
CA MET A 18 -4.47 20.29 4.80
C MET A 18 -2.99 20.46 4.43
N ARG A 19 -2.63 21.54 3.74
CA ARG A 19 -1.22 21.85 3.42
C ARG A 19 -0.37 22.01 4.67
N ASN A 20 -0.88 22.71 5.69
CA ASN A 20 -0.16 22.89 6.96
C ASN A 20 -0.01 21.57 7.76
N ARG A 21 -0.99 20.66 7.71
CA ARG A 21 -0.86 19.33 8.30
C ARG A 21 0.17 18.47 7.57
N ILE A 22 0.23 18.54 6.24
CA ILE A 22 1.23 17.83 5.43
C ILE A 22 2.64 18.37 5.72
N ILE A 23 2.81 19.70 5.83
CA ILE A 23 4.09 20.33 6.15
C ILE A 23 4.53 19.95 7.57
N LEU A 24 3.62 19.90 8.54
CA LEU A 24 3.91 19.50 9.92
C LEU A 24 4.37 18.03 10.01
N VAL A 25 3.73 17.14 9.26
CA VAL A 25 4.11 15.71 9.18
C VAL A 25 5.48 15.55 8.53
N LEU A 26 5.78 16.31 7.47
CA LEU A 26 7.09 16.28 6.80
C LEU A 26 8.20 16.83 7.69
N SER A 27 7.94 17.87 8.50
CA SER A 27 8.92 18.45 9.43
C SER A 27 9.18 17.52 10.64
N LEU A 28 8.17 16.81 11.17
CA LEU A 28 8.37 15.80 12.20
C LEU A 28 9.17 14.59 11.68
N MET A 29 8.96 14.19 10.43
CA MET A 29 9.75 13.12 9.81
C MET A 29 11.21 13.48 9.63
N ALA A 30 11.53 14.74 9.29
CA ALA A 30 12.92 15.20 9.18
C ALA A 30 13.64 15.19 10.54
N MET A 31 12.97 15.53 11.63
CA MET A 31 13.55 15.50 12.99
C MET A 31 13.83 14.07 13.50
N VAL A 32 13.00 13.08 13.12
CA VAL A 32 13.22 11.68 13.52
C VAL A 32 14.40 11.05 12.80
N CYS A 33 14.68 11.45 11.55
CA CYS A 33 15.87 10.97 10.82
C CYS A 33 17.19 11.48 11.40
N ILE A 34 17.20 12.63 12.07
CA ILE A 34 18.40 13.21 12.69
C ILE A 34 18.68 12.58 14.06
N GLY A 35 17.64 12.11 14.78
CA GLY A 35 17.78 11.51 16.12
C GLY A 35 18.30 10.07 16.15
N LEU A 36 18.30 9.33 15.06
CA LEU A 36 18.68 7.91 15.01
C LEU A 36 20.18 7.66 14.75
N ASN A 37 20.96 8.70 14.50
CA ASN A 37 22.41 8.55 14.23
C ASN A 37 23.32 8.75 15.47
N ALA A 38 22.76 8.90 16.68
CA ALA A 38 23.56 9.29 17.85
C ALA A 38 23.70 8.21 18.94
N GLN A 39 23.29 6.96 18.74
CA GLN A 39 23.48 5.91 19.76
C GLN A 39 24.06 4.60 19.20
N ASN A 40 25.33 4.67 18.80
CA ASN A 40 26.19 3.50 18.75
C ASN A 40 27.47 3.79 19.53
N LYS A 41 27.45 3.58 20.85
CA LYS A 41 28.68 3.51 21.68
C LYS A 41 28.66 2.22 22.49
N VAL A 42 29.49 1.34 22.04
CA VAL A 42 30.24 0.23 22.67
C VAL A 42 29.99 0.00 24.17
N VAL A 43 29.55 -1.21 24.52
CA VAL A 43 29.89 -1.84 25.80
C VAL A 43 30.52 -3.21 25.51
N ARG A 44 31.75 -3.35 26.00
CA ARG A 44 32.55 -4.59 25.98
C ARG A 44 32.37 -5.35 27.31
N ARG A 45 32.31 -6.70 27.17
CA ARG A 45 32.77 -7.76 28.07
C ARG A 45 32.04 -8.06 29.39
N GLY A 46 31.59 -9.29 29.47
CA GLY A 46 31.44 -10.15 30.65
C GLY A 46 31.07 -11.54 30.22
N GLN A 47 32.01 -12.48 30.29
CA GLN A 47 31.80 -13.93 30.08
C GLN A 47 31.12 -14.55 31.31
N VAL A 48 30.39 -15.61 31.06
CA VAL A 48 30.31 -16.91 31.77
C VAL A 48 28.88 -17.43 31.88
N GLY A 49 28.65 -18.67 31.46
CA GLY A 49 27.57 -19.52 31.92
C GLY A 49 26.76 -20.23 30.82
N ASP A 50 27.18 -21.44 30.54
CA ASP A 50 26.50 -22.43 29.69
C ASP A 50 25.06 -22.74 30.12
N ASN A 51 24.29 -23.11 29.12
CA ASN A 51 23.17 -24.04 29.11
C ASN A 51 21.80 -23.49 28.76
N LEU A 52 21.35 -24.03 27.75
CA LEU A 52 20.05 -24.49 27.26
C LEU A 52 19.63 -23.83 25.94
N SER A 53 20.18 -24.43 24.88
CA SER A 53 19.71 -24.22 23.50
C SER A 53 18.32 -24.82 23.36
N SER A 54 17.29 -24.01 23.62
CA SER A 54 16.01 -24.19 22.98
C SER A 54 16.02 -23.40 21.66
N LYS A 55 16.40 -24.10 20.59
CA LYS A 55 16.18 -23.60 19.22
C LYS A 55 14.68 -23.44 19.02
N VAL A 56 14.16 -22.24 19.31
CA VAL A 56 12.90 -21.80 18.71
C VAL A 56 13.20 -21.62 17.23
N SER A 57 12.93 -22.65 16.46
CA SER A 57 12.88 -22.53 15.01
C SER A 57 11.69 -21.63 14.67
N VAL A 58 11.95 -20.33 14.54
CA VAL A 58 11.03 -19.45 13.81
C VAL A 58 11.05 -20.00 12.38
N SER A 59 10.06 -20.84 12.07
CA SER A 59 9.83 -21.25 10.69
C SER A 59 9.51 -19.99 9.91
N GLU A 60 10.46 -19.48 9.15
CA GLU A 60 10.19 -18.46 8.14
C GLU A 60 9.08 -19.01 7.24
N LYS A 61 7.87 -18.47 7.39
CA LYS A 61 6.72 -18.85 6.57
C LYS A 61 7.11 -18.53 5.14
N LYS A 62 7.47 -19.56 4.36
CA LYS A 62 7.88 -19.41 2.96
C LYS A 62 6.74 -18.71 2.23
N GLN A 63 6.98 -17.49 1.79
CA GLN A 63 5.97 -16.66 1.14
C GLN A 63 5.52 -17.37 -0.14
N SER A 64 4.24 -17.72 -0.21
CA SER A 64 3.64 -18.31 -1.40
C SER A 64 3.36 -17.19 -2.42
N PHE A 65 3.73 -17.43 -3.67
CA PHE A 65 3.42 -16.54 -4.78
C PHE A 65 2.38 -17.15 -5.75
N SER A 66 1.55 -18.06 -5.27
CA SER A 66 0.47 -18.62 -6.09
C SER A 66 -0.48 -17.50 -6.54
N PRO A 67 -0.77 -17.40 -7.85
CA PRO A 67 -1.66 -16.37 -8.38
C PRO A 67 -3.06 -16.43 -7.76
N GLY A 68 -3.67 -15.26 -7.61
CA GLY A 68 -5.08 -15.13 -7.28
C GLY A 68 -5.97 -15.36 -8.49
N ILE A 69 -7.28 -15.23 -8.26
CA ILE A 69 -8.32 -15.25 -9.30
C ILE A 69 -8.64 -13.80 -9.65
N GLY A 70 -8.80 -13.50 -10.95
CA GLY A 70 -9.29 -12.19 -11.39
C GLY A 70 -10.80 -12.10 -11.23
N VAL A 71 -11.25 -11.15 -10.44
CA VAL A 71 -12.68 -10.88 -10.20
C VAL A 71 -13.13 -9.76 -11.15
N ASP A 72 -14.18 -10.02 -11.91
CA ASP A 72 -14.86 -9.02 -12.72
C ASP A 72 -15.79 -8.21 -11.81
N LEU A 73 -15.44 -6.95 -11.60
CA LEU A 73 -16.26 -6.01 -10.82
C LEU A 73 -17.28 -5.24 -11.68
N GLY A 74 -17.32 -5.49 -12.99
CA GLY A 74 -18.16 -4.74 -13.92
C GLY A 74 -17.65 -3.35 -14.22
N LEU A 75 -16.33 -3.11 -14.10
CA LEU A 75 -15.70 -1.83 -14.42
C LEU A 75 -15.75 -1.56 -15.92
N THR A 76 -15.87 -0.28 -16.30
CA THR A 76 -15.96 0.15 -17.71
C THR A 76 -14.78 -0.33 -18.56
N SER A 77 -13.56 -0.36 -18.00
CA SER A 77 -12.36 -0.84 -18.68
C SER A 77 -12.32 -2.35 -18.89
N GLY A 78 -13.16 -3.12 -18.15
CA GLY A 78 -13.08 -4.57 -18.08
C GLY A 78 -11.89 -5.09 -17.26
N THR A 79 -11.19 -4.23 -16.52
CA THR A 79 -10.08 -4.63 -15.63
C THR A 79 -10.57 -5.62 -14.58
N LEU A 80 -9.88 -6.76 -14.47
CA LEU A 80 -10.10 -7.75 -13.43
C LEU A 80 -9.13 -7.48 -12.27
N TRP A 81 -9.68 -7.35 -11.07
CA TRP A 81 -8.90 -7.21 -9.84
C TRP A 81 -8.70 -8.55 -9.17
N ALA A 82 -7.51 -8.81 -8.63
CA ALA A 82 -7.24 -10.04 -7.92
C ALA A 82 -8.12 -10.20 -6.67
N ASP A 83 -8.54 -11.41 -6.36
CA ASP A 83 -9.27 -11.76 -5.14
C ASP A 83 -8.44 -11.57 -3.86
N ARG A 84 -7.12 -11.60 -3.96
CA ARG A 84 -6.16 -11.50 -2.85
C ARG A 84 -4.89 -10.75 -3.21
N ASN A 85 -4.07 -10.43 -2.19
CA ASN A 85 -2.80 -9.74 -2.35
C ASN A 85 -1.67 -10.70 -2.79
N ILE A 86 -0.58 -10.16 -3.33
CA ILE A 86 0.63 -10.94 -3.57
C ILE A 86 1.15 -11.53 -2.25
N GLY A 87 1.43 -12.84 -2.27
CA GLY A 87 1.91 -13.58 -1.10
C GLY A 87 0.83 -13.97 -0.10
N ALA A 88 -0.43 -13.66 -0.38
CA ALA A 88 -1.59 -14.06 0.42
C ALA A 88 -2.07 -15.47 0.06
N SER A 89 -2.56 -16.21 1.05
CA SER A 89 -3.18 -17.53 0.91
C SER A 89 -4.70 -17.46 0.78
N SER A 90 -5.32 -16.34 1.16
CA SER A 90 -6.77 -16.10 1.11
C SER A 90 -7.07 -14.60 0.94
N GLU A 91 -8.34 -14.25 0.75
CA GLU A 91 -8.78 -12.85 0.64
C GLU A 91 -8.50 -12.01 1.90
N VAL A 92 -8.54 -12.62 3.08
CA VAL A 92 -8.31 -11.95 4.36
C VAL A 92 -6.84 -11.94 4.79
N ASP A 93 -5.99 -12.72 4.13
CA ASP A 93 -4.55 -12.71 4.36
C ASP A 93 -3.94 -11.45 3.72
N LYS A 94 -3.19 -10.70 4.51
CA LYS A 94 -2.52 -9.47 4.04
C LYS A 94 -1.47 -9.75 2.97
N GLY A 95 -0.92 -10.96 2.93
CA GLY A 95 0.19 -11.32 2.06
C GLY A 95 1.48 -10.63 2.45
N GLY A 96 2.28 -10.30 1.42
CA GLY A 96 3.54 -9.60 1.57
C GLY A 96 3.41 -8.09 1.44
N GLU A 97 4.37 -7.40 2.05
CA GLU A 97 4.62 -5.98 1.82
C GLU A 97 5.95 -5.83 1.06
N PHE A 98 5.95 -5.09 -0.03
CA PHE A 98 7.05 -5.05 -1.01
C PHE A 98 7.59 -3.64 -1.19
N VAL A 99 8.91 -3.55 -1.44
CA VAL A 99 9.55 -2.34 -1.92
C VAL A 99 9.12 -2.11 -3.39
N TRP A 100 8.79 -0.88 -3.73
CA TRP A 100 8.35 -0.55 -5.09
C TRP A 100 9.46 -0.81 -6.12
N GLY A 101 9.12 -1.50 -7.21
CA GLY A 101 10.08 -1.82 -8.27
C GLY A 101 11.14 -2.86 -7.87
N ASP A 102 10.86 -3.69 -6.85
CA ASP A 102 11.63 -4.90 -6.55
C ASP A 102 10.88 -6.15 -7.06
N PRO A 103 11.21 -6.66 -8.26
CA PRO A 103 10.52 -7.81 -8.82
C PRO A 103 10.85 -9.13 -8.12
N THR A 104 11.90 -9.14 -7.28
CA THR A 104 12.34 -10.35 -6.58
C THR A 104 11.51 -10.64 -5.33
N GLY A 105 10.90 -9.61 -4.74
CA GLY A 105 10.18 -9.69 -3.47
C GLY A 105 11.09 -9.88 -2.25
N THR A 106 12.42 -9.73 -2.41
CA THR A 106 13.37 -9.85 -1.29
C THR A 106 13.39 -8.62 -0.41
N ASN A 107 12.82 -7.51 -0.89
CA ASN A 107 12.70 -6.24 -0.18
C ASN A 107 14.06 -5.62 0.27
N LYS A 108 15.14 -5.99 -0.41
CA LYS A 108 16.47 -5.47 -0.09
C LYS A 108 16.67 -4.03 -0.56
N ARG A 109 16.16 -3.73 -1.76
CA ARG A 109 16.32 -2.40 -2.38
C ARG A 109 15.33 -2.18 -3.52
N VAL A 110 15.11 -0.91 -3.88
CA VAL A 110 14.48 -0.53 -5.16
C VAL A 110 15.40 -0.93 -6.29
N GLN A 111 14.90 -1.69 -7.27
CA GLN A 111 15.65 -2.12 -8.46
C GLN A 111 15.27 -1.32 -9.70
N ALA A 112 14.04 -0.81 -9.77
CA ALA A 112 13.62 0.05 -10.87
C ALA A 112 14.47 1.31 -10.97
N PRO A 113 14.89 1.74 -12.19
CA PRO A 113 15.65 2.96 -12.39
C PRO A 113 14.98 4.19 -11.79
N LYS A 114 15.75 5.15 -11.27
CA LYS A 114 15.25 6.33 -10.57
C LYS A 114 14.24 7.13 -11.42
N LYS A 115 14.48 7.26 -12.72
CA LYS A 115 13.60 7.98 -13.67
C LYS A 115 12.56 7.08 -14.36
N MET A 116 12.41 5.83 -13.93
CA MET A 116 11.30 4.99 -14.39
C MET A 116 10.07 5.32 -13.56
N PHE A 117 9.10 5.99 -14.20
CA PHE A 117 7.89 6.46 -13.53
C PHE A 117 6.70 5.53 -13.69
N HIS A 118 6.85 4.46 -14.44
CA HIS A 118 5.83 3.45 -14.67
C HIS A 118 6.45 2.05 -14.73
N ILE A 119 5.97 1.12 -13.89
CA ILE A 119 6.49 -0.25 -13.84
C ILE A 119 5.44 -1.33 -14.14
N SER A 120 4.14 -0.98 -14.22
CA SER A 120 3.08 -1.97 -14.50
C SER A 120 3.40 -2.76 -15.76
N GLY A 121 3.36 -4.08 -15.66
CA GLY A 121 3.64 -4.98 -16.77
C GLY A 121 5.10 -5.05 -17.24
N THR A 122 6.05 -4.33 -16.60
CA THR A 122 7.49 -4.38 -16.93
C THR A 122 8.21 -5.51 -16.19
N SER A 123 9.52 -5.65 -16.41
CA SER A 123 10.37 -6.58 -15.64
C SER A 123 10.58 -6.18 -14.17
N TYR A 124 10.22 -4.96 -13.80
CA TYR A 124 10.27 -4.47 -12.41
C TYR A 124 8.94 -4.65 -11.66
N ASP A 125 7.93 -5.17 -12.33
CA ASP A 125 6.62 -5.46 -11.75
C ASP A 125 6.62 -6.84 -11.08
N ILE A 126 6.49 -6.87 -9.76
CA ILE A 126 6.46 -8.11 -8.99
C ILE A 126 5.21 -8.96 -9.31
N ALA A 127 4.07 -8.37 -9.67
CA ALA A 127 2.89 -9.11 -10.06
C ALA A 127 3.17 -9.93 -11.32
N LYS A 128 3.77 -9.30 -12.34
CA LYS A 128 4.17 -9.98 -13.56
C LYS A 128 5.20 -11.09 -13.31
N THR A 129 6.22 -10.79 -12.48
CA THR A 129 7.33 -11.73 -12.27
C THR A 129 6.97 -12.92 -11.39
N LYS A 130 6.01 -12.77 -10.47
CA LYS A 130 5.59 -13.83 -9.54
C LYS A 130 4.31 -14.54 -9.93
N TRP A 131 3.36 -13.83 -10.57
CA TRP A 131 2.06 -14.39 -10.94
C TRP A 131 1.90 -14.65 -12.43
N GLY A 132 2.85 -14.18 -13.26
CA GLY A 132 2.87 -14.41 -14.70
C GLY A 132 2.48 -13.18 -15.53
N VAL A 133 2.72 -13.29 -16.83
CA VAL A 133 2.71 -12.16 -17.78
C VAL A 133 1.38 -11.41 -17.90
N ASN A 134 0.27 -12.06 -17.53
CA ASN A 134 -1.06 -11.45 -17.59
C ASN A 134 -1.39 -10.60 -16.36
N TRP A 135 -0.55 -10.64 -15.31
CA TRP A 135 -0.75 -9.88 -14.09
C TRP A 135 0.19 -8.68 -14.04
N GLN A 136 -0.30 -7.59 -13.45
CA GLN A 136 0.48 -6.38 -13.26
C GLN A 136 0.03 -5.60 -12.01
N LEU A 137 0.87 -4.68 -11.54
CA LEU A 137 0.44 -3.65 -10.60
C LEU A 137 -0.66 -2.81 -11.27
N PRO A 138 -1.70 -2.40 -10.54
CA PRO A 138 -2.67 -1.46 -11.09
C PRO A 138 -2.01 -0.12 -11.41
N THR A 139 -2.41 0.50 -12.50
CA THR A 139 -2.03 1.88 -12.79
C THR A 139 -2.86 2.86 -11.95
N LEU A 140 -2.42 4.11 -11.90
CA LEU A 140 -3.18 5.18 -11.25
C LEU A 140 -4.58 5.32 -11.86
N GLU A 141 -4.72 5.19 -13.18
CA GLU A 141 -6.01 5.30 -13.85
C GLU A 141 -6.94 4.13 -13.52
N MET A 142 -6.43 2.90 -13.44
CA MET A 142 -7.21 1.73 -12.98
C MET A 142 -7.67 1.89 -11.53
N ALA A 143 -6.82 2.44 -10.67
CA ALA A 143 -7.19 2.71 -9.29
C ALA A 143 -8.23 3.84 -9.16
N LYS A 144 -8.14 4.88 -9.98
CA LYS A 144 -9.16 5.93 -10.07
C LYS A 144 -10.50 5.40 -10.56
N GLU A 145 -10.49 4.51 -11.55
CA GLU A 145 -11.69 3.86 -12.02
C GLU A 145 -12.35 3.04 -10.90
N LEU A 146 -11.56 2.22 -10.17
CA LEU A 146 -12.05 1.44 -9.03
C LEU A 146 -12.76 2.33 -8.00
N VAL A 147 -12.12 3.43 -7.59
CA VAL A 147 -12.68 4.34 -6.58
C VAL A 147 -13.93 5.07 -7.10
N ARG A 148 -13.97 5.39 -8.38
CA ARG A 148 -15.08 6.12 -9.00
C ARG A 148 -16.31 5.23 -9.22
N GLU A 149 -16.12 3.97 -9.60
CA GLU A 149 -17.20 3.10 -10.06
C GLU A 149 -17.67 2.10 -9.00
N CYS A 150 -16.89 1.88 -7.93
CA CYS A 150 -17.24 0.94 -6.88
C CYS A 150 -17.70 1.64 -5.60
N THR A 151 -18.46 0.92 -4.79
CA THR A 151 -18.73 1.31 -3.41
C THR A 151 -17.69 0.69 -2.48
N ILE A 152 -17.24 1.45 -1.48
CA ILE A 152 -16.23 1.01 -0.50
C ILE A 152 -16.86 1.05 0.88
N ARG A 153 -16.83 -0.09 1.59
CA ARG A 153 -17.41 -0.21 2.93
C ARG A 153 -16.46 -0.97 3.86
N LYS A 154 -16.31 -0.46 5.08
CA LYS A 154 -15.53 -1.11 6.13
C LYS A 154 -16.23 -2.38 6.61
N GLU A 155 -15.47 -3.47 6.74
CA GLU A 155 -15.99 -4.77 7.15
C GLU A 155 -14.93 -5.56 7.90
N THR A 156 -15.37 -6.47 8.78
CA THR A 156 -14.50 -7.47 9.41
C THR A 156 -14.87 -8.85 8.88
N ARG A 157 -13.92 -9.53 8.23
CA ARG A 157 -14.04 -10.91 7.74
C ARG A 157 -13.06 -11.82 8.48
N ASN A 158 -13.55 -12.90 9.06
CA ASN A 158 -12.73 -13.86 9.81
C ASN A 158 -11.80 -13.19 10.83
N GLY A 159 -12.29 -12.15 11.55
CA GLY A 159 -11.51 -11.38 12.52
C GLY A 159 -10.51 -10.37 11.93
N VAL A 160 -10.43 -10.27 10.61
CA VAL A 160 -9.56 -9.30 9.91
C VAL A 160 -10.38 -8.10 9.48
N LEU A 161 -9.99 -6.92 9.98
CA LEU A 161 -10.58 -5.66 9.56
C LEU A 161 -10.04 -5.26 8.18
N GLY A 162 -10.94 -4.77 7.32
CA GLY A 162 -10.60 -4.33 5.97
C GLY A 162 -11.73 -3.55 5.32
N TYR A 163 -11.68 -3.47 4.00
CA TYR A 163 -12.71 -2.84 3.19
C TYR A 163 -13.20 -3.80 2.10
N VAL A 164 -14.51 -3.89 1.97
CA VAL A 164 -15.16 -4.51 0.82
C VAL A 164 -15.33 -3.46 -0.26
N VAL A 165 -14.83 -3.75 -1.43
CA VAL A 165 -15.01 -2.95 -2.64
C VAL A 165 -15.98 -3.70 -3.55
N THR A 166 -17.16 -3.14 -3.76
CA THR A 166 -18.24 -3.74 -4.56
C THR A 166 -18.42 -2.98 -5.86
N GLY A 167 -18.29 -3.69 -6.96
CA GLY A 167 -18.43 -3.13 -8.31
C GLY A 167 -19.86 -2.96 -8.77
N PRO A 168 -20.07 -2.32 -9.94
CA PRO A 168 -21.40 -2.09 -10.52
C PRO A 168 -22.22 -3.37 -10.77
N ASN A 169 -21.55 -4.49 -11.02
CA ASN A 169 -22.20 -5.78 -11.26
C ASN A 169 -22.55 -6.56 -9.98
N GLY A 170 -22.28 -6.00 -8.79
CA GLY A 170 -22.52 -6.61 -7.49
C GLY A 170 -21.42 -7.53 -6.98
N ASN A 171 -20.44 -7.89 -7.79
CA ASN A 171 -19.28 -8.64 -7.34
C ASN A 171 -18.40 -7.78 -6.44
N SER A 172 -17.69 -8.41 -5.51
CA SER A 172 -16.86 -7.68 -4.56
C SER A 172 -15.54 -8.37 -4.27
N ILE A 173 -14.57 -7.59 -3.83
CA ILE A 173 -13.27 -8.04 -3.32
C ILE A 173 -13.00 -7.42 -1.95
N PHE A 174 -12.23 -8.10 -1.11
CA PHE A 174 -11.87 -7.64 0.21
C PHE A 174 -10.43 -7.14 0.25
N PHE A 175 -10.22 -5.94 0.79
CA PHE A 175 -8.91 -5.32 0.99
C PHE A 175 -8.58 -5.32 2.49
N PRO A 176 -7.74 -6.24 3.00
CA PRO A 176 -7.35 -6.25 4.40
C PRO A 176 -6.54 -5.01 4.76
N MET A 177 -6.77 -4.46 5.96
CA MET A 177 -5.98 -3.36 6.48
C MET A 177 -4.58 -3.80 6.90
N SER A 178 -3.56 -2.99 6.62
CA SER A 178 -2.23 -3.15 7.20
C SER A 178 -2.20 -2.62 8.63
N SER A 179 -1.54 -3.37 9.53
CA SER A 179 -1.30 -2.93 10.90
C SER A 179 0.01 -2.18 11.09
N ARG A 180 0.90 -2.22 10.07
CA ARG A 180 2.31 -1.83 10.24
C ARG A 180 2.53 -0.34 10.50
N TYR A 181 1.61 0.50 10.01
CA TYR A 181 1.71 1.96 10.16
C TYR A 181 0.68 2.54 11.13
N SER A 182 -0.17 1.69 11.76
CA SER A 182 -1.21 2.12 12.69
C SER A 182 -0.64 2.83 13.93
N ASP A 183 0.53 2.38 14.41
CA ASP A 183 1.15 2.91 15.64
C ASP A 183 1.80 4.29 15.42
N ARG A 184 2.01 4.70 14.17
CA ARG A 184 2.61 6.00 13.82
C ARG A 184 1.59 7.07 13.43
N PHE A 185 0.34 6.69 13.16
CA PHE A 185 -0.71 7.57 12.66
C PHE A 185 -2.00 7.37 13.47
N ASP A 186 -2.02 7.86 14.70
CA ASP A 186 -3.21 7.97 15.57
C ASP A 186 -4.01 6.67 15.77
N GLY A 187 -3.37 5.50 15.71
CA GLY A 187 -4.03 4.21 15.86
C GLY A 187 -4.96 3.82 14.69
N ASN A 188 -5.06 4.66 13.65
CA ASN A 188 -5.83 4.34 12.46
C ASN A 188 -5.11 3.26 11.63
N LYS A 189 -5.87 2.26 11.22
CA LYS A 189 -5.38 1.21 10.33
C LYS A 189 -5.59 1.65 8.90
N TYR A 190 -4.54 1.55 8.08
CA TYR A 190 -4.56 1.97 6.67
C TYR A 190 -4.56 0.75 5.76
N SER A 191 -5.18 0.89 4.60
CA SER A 191 -5.18 -0.10 3.52
C SER A 191 -4.38 0.44 2.34
N PHE A 192 -3.05 0.52 2.51
CA PHE A 192 -2.15 1.08 1.50
C PHE A 192 -1.64 0.01 0.54
N TYR A 193 -1.82 0.30 -0.74
CA TYR A 193 -1.43 -0.59 -1.84
C TYR A 193 -0.60 0.16 -2.86
N TRP A 194 0.54 -0.42 -3.26
CA TRP A 194 1.34 0.14 -4.34
C TRP A 194 0.61 0.13 -5.67
N LEU A 195 0.70 1.25 -6.40
CA LEU A 195 0.39 1.35 -7.81
C LEU A 195 1.67 1.27 -8.64
N GLY A 196 1.53 1.00 -9.93
CA GLY A 196 2.67 0.92 -10.84
C GLY A 196 3.25 2.26 -11.25
N ASP A 197 2.61 3.36 -10.88
CA ASP A 197 3.01 4.72 -11.24
C ASP A 197 3.82 5.38 -10.14
N SER A 198 4.68 6.31 -10.54
CA SER A 198 5.49 7.12 -9.64
C SER A 198 5.81 8.46 -10.28
N ASN A 199 6.46 9.34 -9.51
CA ASN A 199 7.00 10.61 -9.98
C ASN A 199 8.33 10.89 -9.26
N ASP A 200 8.85 12.11 -9.36
CA ASP A 200 10.11 12.51 -8.70
C ASP A 200 10.03 12.47 -7.17
N TRP A 201 8.85 12.57 -6.60
CA TRP A 201 8.60 12.57 -5.14
C TRP A 201 8.47 11.16 -4.56
N GLY A 202 8.04 10.17 -5.37
CA GLY A 202 7.84 8.81 -4.90
C GLY A 202 6.89 7.99 -5.77
N ALA A 203 6.56 6.80 -5.33
CA ALA A 203 5.59 5.92 -5.98
C ALA A 203 4.17 6.20 -5.46
N ARG A 204 3.19 5.98 -6.33
CA ARG A 204 1.78 6.18 -6.03
C ARG A 204 1.23 5.06 -5.16
N LEU A 205 0.34 5.43 -4.26
CA LEU A 205 -0.46 4.52 -3.44
C LEU A 205 -1.94 4.69 -3.73
N LEU A 206 -2.66 3.58 -3.61
CA LEU A 206 -4.08 3.54 -3.37
C LEU A 206 -4.31 3.35 -1.86
N ASP A 207 -5.04 4.27 -1.24
CA ASP A 207 -5.60 4.13 0.11
C ASP A 207 -7.06 3.69 -0.02
N VAL A 208 -7.34 2.44 0.32
CA VAL A 208 -8.71 1.93 0.33
C VAL A 208 -9.35 2.32 1.65
N SER A 209 -10.30 3.25 1.59
CA SER A 209 -10.98 3.82 2.76
C SER A 209 -12.41 4.25 2.41
N GLU A 210 -13.23 4.56 3.42
CA GLU A 210 -14.58 5.12 3.24
C GLU A 210 -14.58 6.64 3.02
N SER A 211 -13.45 7.21 2.60
CA SER A 211 -13.38 8.65 2.31
C SER A 211 -14.33 9.01 1.16
N ILE A 212 -15.11 10.07 1.37
CA ILE A 212 -15.95 10.66 0.32
C ILE A 212 -15.16 11.58 -0.61
N TYR A 213 -13.91 11.89 -0.26
CA TYR A 213 -13.03 12.74 -1.07
C TYR A 213 -12.18 11.87 -1.98
N PHE A 214 -12.41 11.97 -3.28
CA PHE A 214 -11.72 11.16 -4.28
C PHE A 214 -10.19 11.24 -4.17
N ASP A 215 -9.64 12.45 -4.03
CA ASP A 215 -8.19 12.66 -3.95
C ASP A 215 -7.54 12.08 -2.67
N ALA A 216 -8.34 11.82 -1.62
CA ALA A 216 -7.82 11.22 -0.39
C ALA A 216 -7.34 9.76 -0.58
N HIS A 217 -7.81 9.09 -1.64
CA HIS A 217 -7.41 7.73 -1.96
C HIS A 217 -6.03 7.63 -2.63
N PHE A 218 -5.41 8.75 -3.02
CA PHE A 218 -4.17 8.72 -3.81
C PHE A 218 -3.07 9.54 -3.17
N ASN A 219 -1.99 8.87 -2.79
CA ASN A 219 -0.84 9.45 -2.11
C ASN A 219 0.47 9.08 -2.82
N ASN A 220 1.56 9.77 -2.47
CA ASN A 220 2.93 9.42 -2.88
C ASN A 220 3.77 9.07 -1.66
N TRP A 221 4.56 7.99 -1.77
CA TRP A 221 5.51 7.60 -0.74
C TRP A 221 6.85 7.24 -1.34
N ALA A 222 7.93 7.41 -0.55
CA ALA A 222 9.25 7.02 -1.01
C ALA A 222 9.26 5.54 -1.41
N ARG A 223 9.86 5.23 -2.57
CA ARG A 223 9.88 3.88 -3.17
C ARG A 223 10.51 2.81 -2.27
N THR A 224 11.26 3.21 -1.25
CA THR A 224 11.91 2.32 -0.27
C THR A 224 10.98 1.80 0.82
N PHE A 225 9.80 2.38 0.96
CA PHE A 225 8.78 1.84 1.86
C PHE A 225 8.23 0.52 1.34
N ARG A 226 7.53 -0.20 2.21
CA ARG A 226 6.94 -1.50 1.88
C ARG A 226 5.44 -1.42 2.08
N PHE A 227 4.71 -1.72 1.02
CA PHE A 227 3.25 -1.79 1.05
C PHE A 227 2.76 -3.04 0.34
N MET A 228 1.50 -3.37 0.59
CA MET A 228 0.80 -4.47 -0.07
C MET A 228 0.65 -4.19 -1.57
N ILE A 229 0.39 -5.24 -2.33
CA ILE A 229 0.09 -5.15 -3.75
C ILE A 229 -1.15 -5.99 -4.04
N ARG A 230 -2.16 -5.37 -4.65
CA ARG A 230 -3.33 -6.02 -5.21
C ARG A 230 -3.19 -6.02 -6.73
N PRO A 231 -2.84 -7.14 -7.36
CA PRO A 231 -2.67 -7.20 -8.80
C PRO A 231 -3.97 -7.03 -9.59
N VAL A 232 -3.78 -6.64 -10.85
CA VAL A 232 -4.84 -6.59 -11.86
C VAL A 232 -4.42 -7.33 -13.13
N LYS A 233 -5.40 -7.67 -13.96
CA LYS A 233 -5.16 -8.17 -15.32
C LYS A 233 -6.29 -7.72 -16.25
N SER A 234 -6.01 -7.71 -17.56
CA SER A 234 -7.04 -7.53 -18.58
C SER A 234 -7.97 -8.75 -18.63
N LYS A 235 -9.20 -8.53 -19.05
CA LYS A 235 -10.19 -9.56 -19.30
C LYS A 235 -9.81 -10.40 -20.50
#